data_3c531d94c68fdb2f6be93c80d398dc6c
#
_entry.id   3c531d94c68fdb2f6be93c80d398dc6c
#
_cell.length_a   1.000
_cell.length_b   1.000
_cell.length_c   1.000
_cell.angle_alpha   90.00
_cell.angle_beta   90.00
_cell.angle_gamma   90.00
#
_symmetry.space_group_name_H-M   'P 1'
#
loop_
_entity.id
_entity.type
_entity.pdbx_description
1 polymer ?
#
loop_
_entity_poly.entity_id
_entity_poly.type
_entity_poly.pdbx_seq_one_letter_code
_entity_poly.pdbx_strand_id
1 'polypeptide(L)'
;RYNGDLLVIGLGGMGSQVVCNMKGMLMGEITPDDNIQYLMVDSDIPAMENMIEASRDGIGLNATEIISIYRPNLENLLVRGIKENPVHPNLANWMREDFPQINIDTDGAKGNRQIGRLMFSNAYEDMRVLLFDKLEEAHTRSKSGKLDIIIVSGVAGGTSGGILTDLTYNIRAYIRSKKWDGVRVGACLLMPDVLYSKREIVSNPDLLANLNANGYATLKEVDYYMRLTSKDKDERYTFESTTHKLTIRENIFDACLLISGKKDEQGYIPDGVIYSDVAYFLTKLASVKHVGQGDDGEKGKLLRDVFFDMDDRGYYKIINESDYKIPIKQIENICEYEIFAEAYKKLHELSEDDPQAKESRQKVFGELDAFLSGQPGDEIKLSVNGIIPIKQFEKPVYKMIKKNQDGLRENMGRQLTSMKDRIPIMIKSLKNHVLDTLNAELEWFMQKKGPYAVMDIIGCGGIGSSEKDRGMIADIDRLSGLMKQYQPTGEYSRIIESIKDIVAKRFFTFPSAKRETENGYYDACIKECLTLQRNMLIEGMSDQDMFGDITRFLRAKAERLEELYAQFN
;
A
#
# COMPACT_ATOMS: atom_id res chain seq x y z
N ARG A 1 28.01 11.82 9.43
CA ARG A 1 27.75 12.73 8.32
C ARG A 1 27.53 11.90 7.08
N TYR A 2 26.42 12.12 6.41
CA TYR A 2 26.07 11.44 5.16
C TYR A 2 26.46 12.41 4.03
N ASN A 3 27.30 12.00 3.10
CA ASN A 3 27.67 12.80 1.94
C ASN A 3 27.87 11.87 0.73
N GLY A 4 27.03 10.87 0.63
CA GLY A 4 27.06 9.94 -0.46
C GLY A 4 26.14 10.39 -1.57
N ASP A 5 26.67 10.66 -2.75
CA ASP A 5 25.87 10.77 -3.95
C ASP A 5 25.29 9.38 -4.27
N LEU A 6 24.08 9.10 -3.78
CA LEU A 6 23.47 7.78 -3.82
C LEU A 6 22.00 7.88 -4.27
N LEU A 7 21.64 7.10 -5.26
CA LEU A 7 20.26 6.83 -5.64
C LEU A 7 19.93 5.35 -5.37
N VAL A 8 18.94 5.09 -4.53
CA VAL A 8 18.47 3.73 -4.25
C VAL A 8 17.14 3.50 -4.95
N ILE A 9 17.08 2.46 -5.77
CA ILE A 9 15.89 2.11 -6.55
C ILE A 9 15.36 0.76 -6.08
N GLY A 10 14.18 0.75 -5.47
CA GLY A 10 13.47 -0.46 -5.05
C GLY A 10 12.56 -0.99 -6.14
N LEU A 11 12.69 -2.27 -6.50
CA LEU A 11 11.85 -2.92 -7.50
C LEU A 11 10.90 -3.92 -6.86
N GLY A 12 9.60 -3.72 -7.08
CA GLY A 12 8.55 -4.56 -6.51
C GLY A 12 8.48 -4.46 -4.98
N GLY A 13 7.58 -5.19 -4.34
CA GLY A 13 7.28 -5.04 -2.92
C GLY A 13 8.50 -5.20 -1.99
N MET A 14 9.38 -6.21 -2.20
CA MET A 14 10.56 -6.41 -1.34
C MET A 14 11.56 -5.25 -1.44
N GLY A 15 11.89 -4.84 -2.68
CA GLY A 15 12.81 -3.72 -2.89
C GLY A 15 12.27 -2.40 -2.36
N SER A 16 10.99 -2.17 -2.55
CA SER A 16 10.29 -0.98 -2.06
C SER A 16 10.29 -0.87 -0.55
N GLN A 17 10.07 -2.00 0.15
CA GLN A 17 10.10 -2.04 1.61
C GLN A 17 11.48 -1.69 2.16
N VAL A 18 12.56 -2.19 1.53
CA VAL A 18 13.93 -1.82 1.91
C VAL A 18 14.17 -0.32 1.74
N VAL A 19 13.74 0.26 0.62
CA VAL A 19 13.90 1.69 0.36
C VAL A 19 13.13 2.55 1.36
N CYS A 20 11.89 2.16 1.71
CA CYS A 20 11.11 2.81 2.75
C CYS A 20 11.80 2.75 4.11
N ASN A 21 12.29 1.56 4.51
CA ASN A 21 13.02 1.39 5.76
C ASN A 21 14.28 2.27 5.80
N MET A 22 15.05 2.31 4.71
CA MET A 22 16.25 3.16 4.61
C MET A 22 15.90 4.64 4.78
N LYS A 23 14.86 5.11 4.10
CA LYS A 23 14.40 6.50 4.22
C LYS A 23 13.96 6.82 5.64
N GLY A 24 13.22 5.93 6.29
CA GLY A 24 12.82 6.05 7.69
C GLY A 24 14.01 6.13 8.65
N MET A 25 15.04 5.29 8.45
CA MET A 25 16.26 5.29 9.27
C MET A 25 17.09 6.58 9.12
N LEU A 26 17.00 7.25 7.97
CA LEU A 26 17.73 8.49 7.70
C LEU A 26 16.92 9.74 7.98
N MET A 27 15.66 9.59 8.36
CA MET A 27 14.78 10.70 8.66
C MET A 27 15.32 11.51 9.84
N GLY A 28 15.48 12.81 9.63
CA GLY A 28 16.06 13.72 10.61
C GLY A 28 17.60 13.68 10.75
N GLU A 29 18.26 12.71 10.09
CA GLU A 29 19.73 12.61 10.09
C GLU A 29 20.37 13.22 8.83
N ILE A 30 19.62 13.25 7.71
CA ILE A 30 20.08 13.84 6.45
C ILE A 30 19.69 15.33 6.38
N THR A 31 20.57 16.10 5.77
CA THR A 31 20.34 17.53 5.50
C THR A 31 19.97 17.74 4.03
N PRO A 32 19.40 18.90 3.65
CA PRO A 32 19.11 19.21 2.24
C PRO A 32 20.34 19.19 1.32
N ASP A 33 21.55 19.30 1.91
CA ASP A 33 22.83 19.23 1.18
C ASP A 33 23.29 17.79 0.89
N ASP A 34 22.71 16.80 1.54
CA ASP A 34 23.02 15.40 1.33
C ASP A 34 22.28 14.89 0.09
N ASN A 35 23.03 14.35 -0.87
CA ASN A 35 22.44 13.81 -2.10
C ASN A 35 22.16 12.32 -1.96
N ILE A 36 21.12 11.99 -1.19
CA ILE A 36 20.57 10.65 -1.06
C ILE A 36 19.15 10.67 -1.63
N GLN A 37 18.92 9.93 -2.70
CA GLN A 37 17.68 9.91 -3.44
C GLN A 37 17.06 8.52 -3.39
N TYR A 38 15.74 8.48 -3.42
CA TYR A 38 14.94 7.26 -3.35
C TYR A 38 14.03 7.15 -4.56
N LEU A 39 13.83 5.93 -5.04
CA LEU A 39 12.87 5.64 -6.09
C LEU A 39 12.29 4.24 -5.86
N MET A 40 11.00 4.10 -6.07
CA MET A 40 10.29 2.83 -6.11
C MET A 40 9.71 2.64 -7.50
N VAL A 41 9.80 1.42 -8.04
CA VAL A 41 9.13 1.03 -9.29
C VAL A 41 8.31 -0.23 -9.02
N ASP A 42 7.00 -0.12 -9.11
CA ASP A 42 6.10 -1.25 -8.87
C ASP A 42 4.89 -1.25 -9.80
N SER A 43 4.18 -2.37 -9.81
CA SER A 43 2.91 -2.55 -10.51
C SER A 43 1.71 -2.66 -9.55
N ASP A 44 1.93 -2.73 -8.25
CA ASP A 44 0.92 -2.91 -7.21
C ASP A 44 0.43 -1.54 -6.73
N ILE A 45 -0.76 -1.14 -7.19
CA ILE A 45 -1.34 0.17 -6.86
C ILE A 45 -1.68 0.29 -5.36
N PRO A 46 -2.39 -0.67 -4.72
CA PRO A 46 -2.65 -0.63 -3.29
C PRO A 46 -1.38 -0.49 -2.43
N ALA A 47 -0.32 -1.22 -2.78
CA ALA A 47 0.96 -1.13 -2.06
C ALA A 47 1.59 0.27 -2.19
N MET A 48 1.54 0.88 -3.38
CA MET A 48 2.05 2.23 -3.61
C MET A 48 1.25 3.30 -2.86
N GLU A 49 -0.08 3.19 -2.86
CA GLU A 49 -0.96 4.12 -2.12
C GLU A 49 -0.69 4.07 -0.62
N ASN A 50 -0.55 2.87 -0.04
CA ASN A 50 -0.19 2.70 1.36
C ASN A 50 1.17 3.35 1.70
N MET A 51 2.16 3.25 0.81
CA MET A 51 3.47 3.87 1.02
C MET A 51 3.41 5.40 0.95
N ILE A 52 2.57 5.96 0.06
CA ILE A 52 2.33 7.41 -0.01
C ILE A 52 1.63 7.89 1.25
N GLU A 53 0.65 7.15 1.76
CA GLU A 53 -0.03 7.50 3.02
C GLU A 53 0.92 7.48 4.20
N ALA A 54 1.75 6.45 4.32
CA ALA A 54 2.79 6.36 5.34
C ALA A 54 3.81 7.51 5.27
N SER A 55 3.98 8.15 4.11
CA SER A 55 4.88 9.31 3.97
C SER A 55 4.38 10.55 4.71
N ARG A 56 3.07 10.66 4.96
CA ARG A 56 2.50 11.77 5.77
C ARG A 56 3.00 11.72 7.21
N ASP A 57 3.30 10.52 7.70
CA ASP A 57 3.89 10.30 9.03
C ASP A 57 5.42 10.23 8.98
N GLY A 58 6.02 10.55 7.84
CA GLY A 58 7.47 10.59 7.64
C GLY A 58 8.14 9.24 7.37
N ILE A 59 7.39 8.14 7.27
CA ILE A 59 7.94 6.78 7.17
C ILE A 59 7.90 6.23 5.73
N GLY A 60 7.12 6.83 4.83
CA GLY A 60 6.90 6.33 3.47
C GLY A 60 7.65 7.12 2.39
N LEU A 61 7.32 6.81 1.13
CA LEU A 61 7.85 7.47 -0.05
C LEU A 61 6.88 8.56 -0.54
N ASN A 62 7.41 9.68 -0.99
CA ASN A 62 6.62 10.73 -1.61
C ASN A 62 6.16 10.30 -3.02
N ALA A 63 5.10 10.88 -3.53
CA ALA A 63 4.58 10.57 -4.86
C ALA A 63 5.62 10.74 -5.99
N THR A 64 6.59 11.66 -5.83
CA THR A 64 7.70 11.88 -6.78
C THR A 64 8.81 10.83 -6.69
N GLU A 65 8.77 9.97 -5.68
CA GLU A 65 9.70 8.87 -5.46
C GLU A 65 9.10 7.52 -5.89
N ILE A 66 7.92 7.52 -6.52
CA ILE A 66 7.18 6.31 -6.91
C ILE A 66 6.86 6.37 -8.40
N ILE A 67 7.22 5.31 -9.10
CA ILE A 67 6.86 5.09 -10.49
C ILE A 67 5.96 3.86 -10.59
N SER A 68 4.71 4.05 -11.01
CA SER A 68 3.81 2.96 -11.34
C SER A 68 4.01 2.50 -12.78
N ILE A 69 4.18 1.20 -12.96
CA ILE A 69 4.17 0.54 -14.28
C ILE A 69 2.81 -0.10 -14.61
N TYR A 70 1.84 -0.05 -13.70
CA TYR A 70 0.48 -0.48 -13.99
C TYR A 70 -0.17 0.49 -14.98
N ARG A 71 -0.86 -0.06 -15.96
CA ARG A 71 -1.74 0.67 -16.88
C ARG A 71 -3.07 -0.08 -17.01
N PRO A 72 -4.21 0.62 -16.94
CA PRO A 72 -5.50 -0.03 -17.11
C PRO A 72 -5.64 -0.60 -18.52
N ASN A 73 -6.46 -1.65 -18.64
CA ASN A 73 -6.77 -2.32 -19.92
C ASN A 73 -5.60 -3.06 -20.60
N LEU A 74 -4.56 -3.43 -19.84
CA LEU A 74 -3.44 -4.21 -20.37
C LEU A 74 -3.90 -5.57 -20.95
N GLU A 75 -4.98 -6.13 -20.43
CA GLU A 75 -5.63 -7.35 -20.92
C GLU A 75 -6.02 -7.23 -22.40
N ASN A 76 -6.45 -6.05 -22.84
CA ASN A 76 -6.82 -5.81 -24.23
C ASN A 76 -5.66 -6.01 -25.20
N LEU A 77 -4.42 -5.90 -24.75
CA LEU A 77 -3.24 -6.21 -25.55
C LEU A 77 -3.12 -7.72 -25.80
N LEU A 78 -3.46 -8.52 -24.79
CA LEU A 78 -3.40 -9.98 -24.85
C LEU A 78 -4.56 -10.60 -25.65
N VAL A 79 -5.72 -9.98 -25.66
CA VAL A 79 -6.89 -10.40 -26.46
C VAL A 79 -6.56 -10.45 -27.94
N ARG A 80 -5.65 -9.63 -28.43
CA ARG A 80 -5.21 -9.60 -29.84
C ARG A 80 -4.24 -10.72 -30.18
N GLY A 81 -3.94 -11.60 -29.22
CA GLY A 81 -2.98 -12.68 -29.37
C GLY A 81 -1.53 -12.23 -29.15
N ILE A 82 -0.67 -13.19 -28.95
CA ILE A 82 0.78 -12.98 -28.74
C ILE A 82 1.52 -12.95 -30.07
N LYS A 83 1.15 -13.85 -30.98
CA LYS A 83 1.68 -13.86 -32.36
C LYS A 83 1.10 -12.69 -33.14
N GLU A 84 1.98 -11.99 -33.85
CA GLU A 84 1.58 -10.89 -34.74
C GLU A 84 0.78 -9.78 -34.02
N ASN A 85 1.08 -9.56 -32.71
CA ASN A 85 0.42 -8.49 -31.97
C ASN A 85 0.75 -7.12 -32.59
N PRO A 86 -0.24 -6.36 -33.07
CA PRO A 86 0.02 -5.11 -33.80
C PRO A 86 0.55 -3.99 -32.92
N VAL A 87 0.36 -4.08 -31.59
CA VAL A 87 0.83 -3.10 -30.62
C VAL A 87 2.21 -3.47 -30.08
N HIS A 88 2.47 -4.78 -29.93
CA HIS A 88 3.73 -5.32 -29.46
C HIS A 88 4.24 -6.42 -30.41
N PRO A 89 4.82 -6.06 -31.55
CA PRO A 89 5.18 -7.05 -32.58
C PRO A 89 6.19 -8.10 -32.13
N ASN A 90 6.99 -7.79 -31.11
CA ASN A 90 8.01 -8.69 -30.57
C ASN A 90 7.57 -9.46 -29.32
N LEU A 91 6.30 -9.40 -28.96
CA LEU A 91 5.75 -10.08 -27.78
C LEU A 91 6.03 -11.58 -27.81
N ALA A 92 5.89 -12.23 -28.98
CA ALA A 92 6.15 -13.64 -29.20
C ALA A 92 7.61 -14.07 -28.95
N ASN A 93 8.56 -13.14 -28.94
CA ASN A 93 9.97 -13.47 -28.71
C ASN A 93 10.26 -13.84 -27.25
N TRP A 94 9.40 -13.44 -26.33
CA TRP A 94 9.65 -13.65 -24.90
C TRP A 94 8.42 -14.04 -24.08
N MET A 95 7.21 -13.93 -24.63
CA MET A 95 5.97 -14.33 -23.97
C MET A 95 5.45 -15.66 -24.51
N ARG A 96 4.99 -16.53 -23.63
CA ARG A 96 4.46 -17.85 -24.03
C ARG A 96 3.12 -17.71 -24.74
N GLU A 97 2.90 -18.53 -25.78
CA GLU A 97 1.64 -18.54 -26.54
C GLU A 97 0.46 -19.09 -25.72
N ASP A 98 0.74 -20.08 -24.87
CA ASP A 98 -0.21 -20.71 -23.97
C ASP A 98 -0.41 -19.94 -22.66
N PHE A 99 -0.17 -18.64 -22.70
CA PHE A 99 -0.28 -17.80 -21.53
C PHE A 99 -1.71 -17.89 -20.97
N PRO A 100 -1.91 -18.34 -19.72
CA PRO A 100 -3.23 -18.44 -19.14
C PRO A 100 -3.90 -17.08 -19.14
N GLN A 101 -5.23 -17.05 -19.31
CA GLN A 101 -6.02 -15.82 -19.11
C GLN A 101 -5.87 -15.39 -17.65
N ILE A 102 -4.90 -14.53 -17.37
CA ILE A 102 -4.67 -13.97 -16.06
C ILE A 102 -5.42 -12.65 -16.01
N ASN A 103 -6.23 -12.51 -15.00
CA ASN A 103 -6.84 -11.22 -14.66
C ASN A 103 -5.71 -10.27 -14.21
N ILE A 104 -5.39 -9.30 -15.05
CA ILE A 104 -4.40 -8.25 -14.75
C ILE A 104 -5.16 -7.10 -14.10
N ASP A 105 -5.07 -7.03 -12.79
CA ASP A 105 -5.72 -5.99 -11.99
C ASP A 105 -4.69 -5.10 -11.27
N THR A 106 -5.17 -4.28 -10.36
CA THR A 106 -4.36 -3.33 -9.60
C THR A 106 -3.38 -3.96 -8.61
N ASP A 107 -3.51 -5.28 -8.31
CA ASP A 107 -2.64 -6.01 -7.37
C ASP A 107 -1.31 -6.45 -8.01
N GLY A 108 -0.95 -5.85 -9.12
CA GLY A 108 0.34 -6.01 -9.78
C GLY A 108 0.52 -7.32 -10.56
N ALA A 109 1.77 -7.74 -10.75
CA ALA A 109 2.14 -8.88 -11.58
C ALA A 109 1.91 -10.26 -10.92
N LYS A 110 1.48 -10.32 -9.66
CA LYS A 110 1.10 -11.54 -8.91
C LYS A 110 2.09 -12.71 -9.04
N GLY A 111 3.38 -12.43 -8.94
CA GLY A 111 4.43 -13.43 -9.09
C GLY A 111 4.71 -13.87 -10.52
N ASN A 112 4.10 -13.28 -11.54
CA ASN A 112 4.34 -13.61 -12.94
C ASN A 112 5.32 -12.64 -13.60
N ARG A 113 6.54 -13.10 -13.89
CA ARG A 113 7.61 -12.29 -14.49
C ARG A 113 7.27 -11.78 -15.91
N GLN A 114 6.55 -12.56 -16.70
CA GLN A 114 6.15 -12.14 -18.06
C GLN A 114 5.12 -11.02 -18.01
N ILE A 115 4.21 -11.06 -17.05
CA ILE A 115 3.28 -9.94 -16.80
C ILE A 115 4.03 -8.70 -16.32
N GLY A 116 4.95 -8.83 -15.36
CA GLY A 116 5.78 -7.71 -14.92
C GLY A 116 6.53 -7.04 -16.08
N ARG A 117 7.13 -7.84 -16.96
CA ARG A 117 7.82 -7.36 -18.16
C ARG A 117 6.87 -6.69 -19.15
N LEU A 118 5.67 -7.25 -19.35
CA LEU A 118 4.64 -6.68 -20.23
C LEU A 118 4.17 -5.32 -19.69
N MET A 119 3.90 -5.22 -18.38
CA MET A 119 3.53 -3.95 -17.74
C MET A 119 4.62 -2.89 -17.95
N PHE A 120 5.88 -3.25 -17.75
CA PHE A 120 7.01 -2.36 -17.95
C PHE A 120 7.12 -1.89 -19.41
N SER A 121 7.06 -2.81 -20.36
CA SER A 121 7.15 -2.48 -21.79
C SER A 121 5.98 -1.58 -22.24
N ASN A 122 4.79 -1.80 -21.72
CA ASN A 122 3.61 -1.00 -22.02
C ASN A 122 3.65 0.40 -21.36
N ALA A 123 4.21 0.49 -20.15
CA ALA A 123 4.35 1.76 -19.43
C ALA A 123 5.61 2.55 -19.81
N TYR A 124 6.46 1.99 -20.67
CA TYR A 124 7.82 2.46 -20.89
C TYR A 124 7.93 3.94 -21.23
N GLU A 125 7.09 4.45 -22.12
CA GLU A 125 7.20 5.84 -22.59
C GLU A 125 6.97 6.86 -21.48
N ASP A 126 5.97 6.62 -20.63
CA ASP A 126 5.68 7.52 -19.50
C ASP A 126 6.70 7.32 -18.37
N MET A 127 6.99 6.05 -18.07
CA MET A 127 7.87 5.65 -16.99
C MET A 127 9.30 6.14 -17.20
N ARG A 128 9.83 6.05 -18.46
CA ARG A 128 11.19 6.47 -18.76
C ARG A 128 11.42 7.95 -18.51
N VAL A 129 10.42 8.79 -18.71
CA VAL A 129 10.54 10.24 -18.45
C VAL A 129 10.78 10.44 -16.94
N LEU A 130 9.94 9.87 -16.10
CA LEU A 130 10.07 9.98 -14.65
C LEU A 130 11.38 9.38 -14.13
N LEU A 131 11.80 8.22 -14.70
CA LEU A 131 13.06 7.58 -14.34
C LEU A 131 14.25 8.45 -14.71
N PHE A 132 14.26 9.00 -15.92
CA PHE A 132 15.39 9.80 -16.41
C PHE A 132 15.46 11.15 -15.71
N ASP A 133 14.32 11.78 -15.42
CA ASP A 133 14.27 13.01 -14.61
C ASP A 133 14.85 12.76 -13.21
N LYS A 134 14.55 11.59 -12.59
CA LYS A 134 15.11 11.22 -11.29
C LYS A 134 16.62 10.97 -11.35
N LEU A 135 17.11 10.36 -12.40
CA LEU A 135 18.55 10.18 -12.64
C LEU A 135 19.27 11.52 -12.84
N GLU A 136 18.68 12.44 -13.62
CA GLU A 136 19.18 13.80 -13.81
C GLU A 136 19.23 14.57 -12.49
N GLU A 137 18.15 14.52 -11.71
CA GLU A 137 18.09 15.15 -10.39
C GLU A 137 19.24 14.64 -9.51
N ALA A 138 19.38 13.32 -9.38
CA ALA A 138 20.40 12.71 -8.55
C ALA A 138 21.84 13.07 -9.04
N HIS A 139 22.08 13.03 -10.34
CA HIS A 139 23.38 13.38 -10.91
C HIS A 139 23.70 14.88 -10.78
N THR A 140 22.73 15.76 -11.04
CA THR A 140 22.92 17.21 -10.95
C THR A 140 23.21 17.67 -9.51
N ARG A 141 22.63 16.99 -8.52
CA ARG A 141 22.90 17.27 -7.10
C ARG A 141 24.27 16.77 -6.64
N SER A 142 24.93 15.87 -7.39
CA SER A 142 26.27 15.42 -7.09
C SER A 142 27.29 16.52 -7.33
N LYS A 143 27.94 16.94 -6.25
CA LYS A 143 29.01 17.96 -6.30
C LYS A 143 30.32 17.43 -6.94
N SER A 144 30.48 16.13 -6.99
CA SER A 144 31.66 15.43 -7.50
C SER A 144 31.48 14.89 -8.92
N GLY A 145 30.27 14.92 -9.47
CA GLY A 145 29.92 14.24 -10.71
C GLY A 145 29.88 12.70 -10.58
N LYS A 146 30.08 12.17 -9.36
CA LYS A 146 30.04 10.74 -9.07
C LYS A 146 28.69 10.40 -8.47
N LEU A 147 28.04 9.39 -8.98
CA LEU A 147 26.76 8.90 -8.46
C LEU A 147 26.78 7.38 -8.38
N ASP A 148 26.43 6.84 -7.23
CA ASP A 148 26.19 5.41 -7.06
C ASP A 148 24.69 5.14 -7.15
N ILE A 149 24.30 4.22 -8.01
CA ILE A 149 22.92 3.76 -8.16
C ILE A 149 22.86 2.34 -7.65
N ILE A 150 22.04 2.09 -6.62
CA ILE A 150 21.84 0.75 -6.07
C ILE A 150 20.41 0.29 -6.35
N ILE A 151 20.30 -0.80 -7.09
CA ILE A 151 19.00 -1.44 -7.37
C ILE A 151 18.76 -2.53 -6.33
N VAL A 152 17.69 -2.40 -5.57
CA VAL A 152 17.23 -3.40 -4.60
C VAL A 152 16.06 -4.16 -5.18
N SER A 153 16.20 -5.47 -5.30
CA SER A 153 15.20 -6.29 -6.01
C SER A 153 15.06 -7.67 -5.39
N GLY A 154 13.83 -8.13 -5.21
CA GLY A 154 13.59 -9.54 -4.96
C GLY A 154 13.65 -10.34 -6.26
N VAL A 155 14.47 -11.40 -6.30
CA VAL A 155 14.62 -12.20 -7.54
C VAL A 155 13.40 -13.08 -7.85
N ALA A 156 12.54 -13.35 -6.87
CA ALA A 156 11.39 -14.24 -7.02
C ALA A 156 10.08 -13.53 -7.40
N GLY A 157 10.03 -12.19 -7.33
CA GLY A 157 8.82 -11.42 -7.58
C GLY A 157 8.45 -11.34 -9.07
N GLY A 158 7.16 -11.18 -9.36
CA GLY A 158 6.67 -10.99 -10.73
C GLY A 158 7.11 -9.65 -11.31
N THR A 159 6.87 -8.56 -10.59
CA THR A 159 7.31 -7.21 -10.98
C THR A 159 8.83 -7.14 -10.98
N SER A 160 9.45 -7.33 -9.83
CA SER A 160 10.89 -7.16 -9.64
C SER A 160 11.72 -8.07 -10.57
N GLY A 161 11.45 -9.38 -10.59
CA GLY A 161 12.15 -10.33 -11.47
C GLY A 161 11.83 -10.13 -12.95
N GLY A 162 10.67 -9.55 -13.29
CA GLY A 162 10.27 -9.29 -14.68
C GLY A 162 10.94 -8.05 -15.29
N ILE A 163 11.25 -7.03 -14.47
CA ILE A 163 11.76 -5.74 -14.97
C ILE A 163 13.23 -5.46 -14.66
N LEU A 164 13.84 -6.23 -13.75
CA LEU A 164 15.21 -5.98 -13.26
C LEU A 164 16.20 -5.73 -14.38
N THR A 165 16.27 -6.64 -15.36
CA THR A 165 17.19 -6.56 -16.47
C THR A 165 16.86 -5.39 -17.41
N ASP A 166 15.61 -5.27 -17.80
CA ASP A 166 15.16 -4.25 -18.74
C ASP A 166 15.35 -2.84 -18.18
N LEU A 167 14.99 -2.60 -16.91
CA LEU A 167 15.14 -1.32 -16.25
C LEU A 167 16.63 -0.96 -16.08
N THR A 168 17.46 -1.91 -15.63
CA THR A 168 18.89 -1.66 -15.40
C THR A 168 19.59 -1.26 -16.70
N TYR A 169 19.33 -1.97 -17.79
CA TYR A 169 19.95 -1.62 -19.07
C TYR A 169 19.45 -0.29 -19.66
N ASN A 170 18.21 0.09 -19.38
CA ASN A 170 17.73 1.41 -19.74
C ASN A 170 18.43 2.52 -18.94
N ILE A 171 18.70 2.30 -17.64
CA ILE A 171 19.54 3.20 -16.83
C ILE A 171 20.95 3.28 -17.42
N ARG A 172 21.61 2.17 -17.71
CA ARG A 172 22.95 2.15 -18.30
C ARG A 172 23.01 2.86 -19.66
N ALA A 173 22.00 2.62 -20.52
CA ALA A 173 21.92 3.32 -21.80
C ALA A 173 21.81 4.84 -21.62
N TYR A 174 21.02 5.27 -20.64
CA TYR A 174 20.86 6.67 -20.33
C TYR A 174 22.17 7.30 -19.84
N ILE A 175 22.84 6.67 -18.86
CA ILE A 175 24.15 7.08 -18.35
C ILE A 175 25.14 7.24 -19.51
N ARG A 176 25.19 6.25 -20.40
CA ARG A 176 26.07 6.29 -21.57
C ARG A 176 25.72 7.43 -22.53
N SER A 177 24.42 7.66 -22.80
CA SER A 177 23.97 8.74 -23.67
C SER A 177 24.35 10.12 -23.17
N LYS A 178 24.43 10.28 -21.84
CA LYS A 178 24.84 11.50 -21.14
C LYS A 178 26.35 11.61 -20.94
N LYS A 179 27.09 10.55 -21.21
CA LYS A 179 28.56 10.46 -20.99
C LYS A 179 28.96 10.71 -19.53
N TRP A 180 28.19 10.11 -18.61
CA TRP A 180 28.47 10.22 -17.17
C TRP A 180 29.48 9.16 -16.73
N ASP A 181 30.76 9.50 -16.76
CA ASP A 181 31.87 8.55 -16.49
C ASP A 181 32.03 8.20 -15.00
N GLY A 182 31.43 8.97 -14.10
CA GLY A 182 31.53 8.78 -12.64
C GLY A 182 30.36 8.00 -12.02
N VAL A 183 29.46 7.41 -12.82
CA VAL A 183 28.27 6.71 -12.33
C VAL A 183 28.50 5.21 -12.30
N ARG A 184 28.24 4.59 -11.14
CA ARG A 184 28.30 3.13 -10.95
C ARG A 184 26.90 2.58 -10.66
N VAL A 185 26.61 1.37 -11.14
CA VAL A 185 25.33 0.71 -10.94
C VAL A 185 25.56 -0.62 -10.23
N GLY A 186 25.09 -0.72 -9.00
CA GLY A 186 25.14 -1.94 -8.18
C GLY A 186 23.78 -2.52 -7.93
N ALA A 187 23.73 -3.77 -7.44
CA ALA A 187 22.50 -4.44 -7.06
C ALA A 187 22.60 -5.09 -5.68
N CYS A 188 21.49 -5.06 -4.95
CA CYS A 188 21.20 -5.90 -3.78
C CYS A 188 20.02 -6.80 -4.13
N LEU A 189 20.28 -8.09 -4.32
CA LEU A 189 19.31 -9.08 -4.76
C LEU A 189 18.88 -9.97 -3.60
N LEU A 190 17.62 -9.85 -3.21
CA LEU A 190 17.01 -10.68 -2.17
C LEU A 190 16.58 -12.02 -2.77
N MET A 191 17.12 -13.10 -2.22
CA MET A 191 16.89 -14.47 -2.67
C MET A 191 15.46 -14.93 -2.32
N PRO A 192 14.93 -16.00 -2.96
CA PRO A 192 13.58 -16.50 -2.65
C PRO A 192 13.39 -16.89 -1.19
N ASP A 193 14.45 -17.38 -0.54
CA ASP A 193 14.44 -17.86 0.84
C ASP A 193 14.25 -16.73 1.89
N VAL A 194 14.36 -15.47 1.50
CA VAL A 194 13.96 -14.32 2.32
C VAL A 194 12.47 -14.40 2.73
N LEU A 195 11.65 -15.02 1.89
CA LEU A 195 10.21 -15.19 2.14
C LEU A 195 9.87 -16.49 2.88
N TYR A 196 10.83 -17.37 3.17
CA TYR A 196 10.55 -18.69 3.76
C TYR A 196 10.23 -18.64 5.25
N SER A 197 10.40 -17.51 5.89
CA SER A 197 9.86 -17.27 7.23
C SER A 197 8.32 -17.20 7.25
N LYS A 198 7.68 -16.94 6.10
CA LYS A 198 6.23 -16.85 5.97
C LYS A 198 5.59 -18.21 5.83
N ARG A 199 4.76 -18.58 6.82
CA ARG A 199 4.10 -19.89 6.85
C ARG A 199 3.21 -20.14 5.63
N GLU A 200 2.49 -19.12 5.15
CA GLU A 200 1.63 -19.21 3.98
C GLU A 200 2.38 -19.57 2.70
N ILE A 201 3.66 -19.22 2.61
CA ILE A 201 4.51 -19.56 1.46
C ILE A 201 5.01 -21.00 1.59
N VAL A 202 5.56 -21.35 2.73
CA VAL A 202 6.17 -22.68 2.93
C VAL A 202 5.11 -23.77 2.97
N SER A 203 3.89 -23.48 3.41
CA SER A 203 2.78 -24.45 3.42
C SER A 203 2.08 -24.62 2.06
N ASN A 204 2.43 -23.80 1.06
CA ASN A 204 1.87 -23.90 -0.30
C ASN A 204 2.95 -24.35 -1.30
N PRO A 205 3.01 -25.66 -1.66
CA PRO A 205 4.05 -26.18 -2.53
C PRO A 205 4.11 -25.53 -3.92
N ASP A 206 2.96 -25.15 -4.48
CA ASP A 206 2.88 -24.53 -5.81
C ASP A 206 3.44 -23.11 -5.78
N LEU A 207 3.09 -22.34 -4.74
CA LEU A 207 3.63 -21.00 -4.55
C LEU A 207 5.15 -21.05 -4.32
N LEU A 208 5.61 -21.96 -3.47
CA LEU A 208 7.03 -22.17 -3.20
C LEU A 208 7.81 -22.57 -4.47
N ALA A 209 7.26 -23.49 -5.26
CA ALA A 209 7.85 -23.89 -6.53
C ALA A 209 7.94 -22.72 -7.53
N ASN A 210 6.89 -21.92 -7.62
CA ASN A 210 6.88 -20.75 -8.50
C ASN A 210 7.90 -19.68 -8.07
N LEU A 211 8.01 -19.41 -6.77
CA LEU A 211 9.02 -18.49 -6.24
C LEU A 211 10.44 -18.95 -6.56
N ASN A 212 10.72 -20.25 -6.36
CA ASN A 212 12.03 -20.83 -6.70
C ASN A 212 12.32 -20.79 -8.20
N ALA A 213 11.34 -21.11 -9.03
CA ALA A 213 11.48 -21.06 -10.48
C ALA A 213 11.76 -19.63 -10.97
N ASN A 214 11.03 -18.65 -10.45
CA ASN A 214 11.26 -17.24 -10.74
C ASN A 214 12.67 -16.79 -10.30
N GLY A 215 13.05 -17.15 -9.07
CA GLY A 215 14.38 -16.84 -8.53
C GLY A 215 15.51 -17.43 -9.39
N TYR A 216 15.38 -18.71 -9.73
CA TYR A 216 16.34 -19.38 -10.62
C TYR A 216 16.44 -18.68 -11.98
N ALA A 217 15.30 -18.38 -12.61
CA ALA A 217 15.28 -17.74 -13.92
C ALA A 217 15.91 -16.34 -13.87
N THR A 218 15.56 -15.52 -12.86
CA THR A 218 16.15 -14.18 -12.68
C THR A 218 17.66 -14.25 -12.47
N LEU A 219 18.13 -15.15 -11.61
CA LEU A 219 19.57 -15.31 -11.35
C LEU A 219 20.32 -15.81 -12.58
N LYS A 220 19.75 -16.69 -13.37
CA LYS A 220 20.34 -17.15 -14.65
C LYS A 220 20.50 -15.99 -15.64
N GLU A 221 19.50 -15.13 -15.73
CA GLU A 221 19.57 -13.93 -16.57
C GLU A 221 20.65 -12.98 -16.06
N VAL A 222 20.66 -12.69 -14.75
CA VAL A 222 21.67 -11.81 -14.15
C VAL A 222 23.07 -12.39 -14.35
N ASP A 223 23.29 -13.68 -14.10
CA ASP A 223 24.60 -14.34 -14.28
C ASP A 223 25.09 -14.25 -15.73
N TYR A 224 24.18 -14.47 -16.69
CA TYR A 224 24.53 -14.30 -18.10
C TYR A 224 24.97 -12.87 -18.42
N TYR A 225 24.20 -11.88 -17.97
CA TYR A 225 24.50 -10.47 -18.24
C TYR A 225 25.62 -9.88 -17.40
N MET A 226 25.97 -10.46 -16.26
CA MET A 226 27.16 -10.08 -15.48
C MET A 226 28.46 -10.44 -16.22
N ARG A 227 28.43 -11.46 -17.07
CA ARG A 227 29.58 -11.91 -17.87
C ARG A 227 29.71 -11.21 -19.22
N LEU A 228 28.69 -10.45 -19.60
CA LEU A 228 28.65 -9.76 -20.89
C LEU A 228 29.69 -8.65 -20.93
N THR A 229 30.54 -8.66 -21.93
CA THR A 229 31.60 -7.65 -22.10
C THR A 229 31.47 -6.94 -23.45
N SER A 230 32.08 -5.76 -23.56
CA SER A 230 32.11 -5.02 -24.83
C SER A 230 32.89 -5.76 -25.95
N LYS A 231 33.64 -6.80 -25.60
CA LYS A 231 34.42 -7.63 -26.55
C LYS A 231 33.61 -8.74 -27.19
N ASP A 232 32.43 -9.07 -26.60
CA ASP A 232 31.55 -10.10 -27.12
C ASP A 232 30.89 -9.61 -28.40
N LYS A 233 31.17 -10.26 -29.54
CA LYS A 233 30.68 -9.82 -30.85
C LYS A 233 29.24 -10.22 -31.11
N ASP A 234 28.85 -11.38 -30.62
CA ASP A 234 27.56 -12.03 -30.92
C ASP A 234 26.57 -11.90 -29.73
N GLU A 235 27.07 -11.81 -28.50
CA GLU A 235 26.26 -11.70 -27.30
C GLU A 235 25.93 -10.25 -26.99
N ARG A 236 24.67 -9.97 -26.74
CA ARG A 236 24.16 -8.63 -26.46
C ARG A 236 22.82 -8.69 -25.75
N TYR A 237 22.58 -7.69 -24.92
CA TYR A 237 21.25 -7.42 -24.42
C TYR A 237 20.45 -6.61 -25.45
N THR A 238 19.19 -6.98 -25.67
CA THR A 238 18.26 -6.20 -26.50
C THR A 238 16.95 -6.01 -25.76
N PHE A 239 16.57 -4.75 -25.58
CA PHE A 239 15.26 -4.35 -25.10
C PHE A 239 14.48 -3.71 -26.24
N GLU A 240 13.19 -4.01 -26.30
CA GLU A 240 12.30 -3.45 -27.30
C GLU A 240 10.93 -3.21 -26.67
N SER A 241 10.52 -1.95 -26.65
CA SER A 241 9.16 -1.52 -26.33
C SER A 241 8.39 -1.28 -27.62
N THR A 242 7.19 -0.71 -27.53
CA THR A 242 6.39 -0.36 -28.71
C THR A 242 7.07 0.67 -29.64
N THR A 243 7.89 1.53 -29.07
CA THR A 243 8.47 2.69 -29.78
C THR A 243 9.99 2.77 -29.66
N HIS A 244 10.60 1.99 -28.77
CA HIS A 244 12.02 2.11 -28.46
C HIS A 244 12.74 0.76 -28.54
N LYS A 245 13.92 0.79 -29.15
CA LYS A 245 14.82 -0.37 -29.23
C LYS A 245 16.19 0.00 -28.70
N LEU A 246 16.70 -0.81 -27.79
CA LEU A 246 17.99 -0.65 -27.13
C LEU A 246 18.82 -1.91 -27.32
N THR A 247 20.09 -1.73 -27.66
CA THR A 247 21.06 -2.84 -27.72
C THR A 247 22.33 -2.44 -26.99
N ILE A 248 22.73 -3.21 -25.99
CA ILE A 248 23.91 -2.96 -25.14
C ILE A 248 24.80 -4.19 -25.08
N ARG A 249 26.11 -3.95 -24.94
CA ARG A 249 27.14 -4.98 -24.82
C ARG A 249 28.06 -4.64 -23.64
N GLU A 250 27.52 -4.69 -22.45
CA GLU A 250 28.27 -4.50 -21.21
C GLU A 250 27.59 -5.27 -20.08
N ASN A 251 28.33 -5.54 -19.01
CA ASN A 251 27.78 -6.18 -17.83
C ASN A 251 26.60 -5.38 -17.25
N ILE A 252 25.67 -6.09 -16.62
CA ILE A 252 24.46 -5.47 -16.09
C ILE A 252 24.75 -4.62 -14.84
N PHE A 253 25.63 -5.09 -13.94
CA PHE A 253 26.01 -4.40 -12.70
C PHE A 253 27.51 -4.28 -12.56
N ASP A 254 27.96 -3.20 -11.90
CA ASP A 254 29.36 -3.01 -11.50
C ASP A 254 29.66 -3.76 -10.20
N ALA A 255 28.65 -4.02 -9.38
CA ALA A 255 28.71 -4.88 -8.20
C ALA A 255 27.34 -5.51 -7.94
N CYS A 256 27.31 -6.75 -7.46
CA CYS A 256 26.08 -7.46 -7.14
C CYS A 256 26.22 -8.18 -5.80
N LEU A 257 25.31 -7.86 -4.87
CA LEU A 257 25.18 -8.46 -3.57
C LEU A 257 23.99 -9.41 -3.55
N LEU A 258 24.21 -10.66 -3.14
CA LEU A 258 23.16 -11.66 -2.93
C LEU A 258 22.84 -11.76 -1.44
N ILE A 259 21.58 -11.68 -1.11
CA ILE A 259 21.08 -11.65 0.28
C ILE A 259 20.14 -12.83 0.48
N SER A 260 20.54 -13.74 1.36
CA SER A 260 19.78 -14.94 1.73
C SER A 260 18.99 -14.69 3.02
N GLY A 261 17.81 -15.32 3.11
CA GLY A 261 17.02 -15.34 4.33
C GLY A 261 17.38 -16.46 5.30
N LYS A 262 18.34 -17.31 4.93
CA LYS A 262 18.72 -18.47 5.75
C LYS A 262 19.56 -18.04 6.93
N LYS A 263 19.12 -18.35 8.15
CA LYS A 263 19.84 -18.04 9.38
C LYS A 263 20.94 -19.09 9.68
N ASP A 264 20.56 -20.35 9.73
CA ASP A 264 21.40 -21.51 10.00
C ASP A 264 20.67 -22.80 9.57
N GLU A 265 21.05 -23.95 10.11
CA GLU A 265 20.32 -25.20 9.87
C GLU A 265 18.91 -25.21 10.51
N GLN A 266 18.60 -24.26 11.38
CA GLN A 266 17.40 -24.24 12.22
C GLN A 266 16.27 -23.36 11.69
N GLY A 267 16.50 -22.48 10.68
CA GLY A 267 15.41 -21.67 10.17
C GLY A 267 15.78 -20.49 9.27
N TYR A 268 14.80 -19.62 9.09
CA TYR A 268 14.88 -18.42 8.26
C TYR A 268 14.64 -17.17 9.10
N ILE A 269 15.35 -16.11 8.79
CA ILE A 269 15.18 -14.80 9.40
C ILE A 269 13.84 -14.21 8.91
N PRO A 270 13.03 -13.59 9.77
CA PRO A 270 11.84 -12.87 9.31
C PRO A 270 12.16 -11.83 8.25
N ASP A 271 11.38 -11.80 7.19
CA ASP A 271 11.62 -10.93 6.03
C ASP A 271 11.72 -9.44 6.41
N GLY A 272 10.90 -8.97 7.36
CA GLY A 272 10.96 -7.60 7.86
C GLY A 272 12.31 -7.24 8.52
N VAL A 273 12.96 -8.21 9.18
CA VAL A 273 14.30 -8.03 9.75
C VAL A 273 15.30 -7.89 8.63
N ILE A 274 15.25 -8.77 7.62
CA ILE A 274 16.15 -8.70 6.46
C ILE A 274 16.00 -7.37 5.72
N TYR A 275 14.77 -6.89 5.51
CA TYR A 275 14.56 -5.59 4.87
C TYR A 275 15.19 -4.44 5.68
N SER A 276 15.11 -4.51 7.00
CA SER A 276 15.73 -3.53 7.90
C SER A 276 17.26 -3.62 7.88
N ASP A 277 17.83 -4.82 7.87
CA ASP A 277 19.28 -5.03 7.83
C ASP A 277 19.88 -4.56 6.50
N VAL A 278 19.21 -4.86 5.38
CA VAL A 278 19.62 -4.35 4.07
C VAL A 278 19.49 -2.82 4.01
N ALA A 279 18.41 -2.26 4.54
CA ALA A 279 18.25 -0.81 4.65
C ALA A 279 19.36 -0.19 5.49
N TYR A 280 19.69 -0.79 6.63
CA TYR A 280 20.81 -0.35 7.48
C TYR A 280 22.15 -0.42 6.74
N PHE A 281 22.41 -1.51 6.02
CA PHE A 281 23.60 -1.63 5.17
C PHE A 281 23.67 -0.48 4.15
N LEU A 282 22.57 -0.18 3.47
CA LEU A 282 22.49 0.93 2.52
C LEU A 282 22.73 2.29 3.19
N THR A 283 22.27 2.50 4.42
CA THR A 283 22.60 3.73 5.18
C THR A 283 24.11 3.84 5.44
N LYS A 284 24.78 2.70 5.65
CA LYS A 284 26.24 2.69 5.81
C LYS A 284 26.98 2.94 4.50
N LEU A 285 26.45 2.49 3.37
CA LEU A 285 26.99 2.87 2.04
C LEU A 285 26.87 4.37 1.80
N ALA A 286 25.80 5.01 2.26
CA ALA A 286 25.62 6.45 2.17
C ALA A 286 26.54 7.25 3.13
N SER A 287 27.13 6.60 4.13
CA SER A 287 27.99 7.23 5.13
C SER A 287 29.39 7.50 4.57
N VAL A 288 30.00 8.62 4.99
CA VAL A 288 31.39 8.96 4.71
C VAL A 288 32.39 8.36 5.72
N LYS A 289 31.95 7.49 6.62
CA LYS A 289 32.86 6.83 7.55
C LYS A 289 33.71 5.79 6.81
N HIS A 290 35.01 5.83 7.03
CA HIS A 290 35.94 4.84 6.51
C HIS A 290 35.83 3.55 7.33
N VAL A 291 35.96 2.42 6.65
CA VAL A 291 35.92 1.06 7.27
C VAL A 291 37.35 0.52 7.26
N GLY A 292 37.81 0.06 8.41
CA GLY A 292 39.15 -0.47 8.62
C GLY A 292 40.19 0.64 8.89
N GLN A 293 41.24 0.26 9.60
CA GLN A 293 42.50 1.04 9.68
C GLN A 293 43.51 0.29 8.84
N GLY A 294 44.15 0.97 7.89
CA GLY A 294 45.31 0.42 7.18
C GLY A 294 46.46 0.23 8.19
N ASP A 295 47.27 -0.79 7.99
CA ASP A 295 48.46 -1.08 8.84
C ASP A 295 49.45 0.06 8.94
N ASP A 296 49.41 1.01 7.97
CA ASP A 296 50.33 2.15 7.88
C ASP A 296 49.69 3.50 8.30
N GLY A 297 48.54 3.48 9.01
CA GLY A 297 47.84 4.71 9.43
C GLY A 297 47.11 5.43 8.31
N GLU A 298 46.96 4.83 7.13
CA GLU A 298 46.11 5.34 6.06
C GLU A 298 44.65 5.25 6.44
N LYS A 299 43.86 6.24 6.01
CA LYS A 299 42.39 6.21 6.17
C LYS A 299 41.84 5.01 5.44
N GLY A 300 41.09 4.18 6.12
CA GLY A 300 40.40 3.04 5.52
C GLY A 300 39.55 3.44 4.32
N LYS A 301 39.21 2.48 3.45
CA LYS A 301 38.35 2.72 2.28
C LYS A 301 36.92 3.03 2.73
N LEU A 302 36.15 3.81 1.97
CA LEU A 302 34.72 3.97 2.16
C LEU A 302 34.02 2.61 1.91
N LEU A 303 33.01 2.28 2.68
CA LEU A 303 32.27 1.03 2.52
C LEU A 303 31.72 0.86 1.10
N ARG A 304 31.24 1.95 0.48
CA ARG A 304 30.77 1.95 -0.91
C ARG A 304 31.88 1.59 -1.92
N ASP A 305 33.11 2.03 -1.69
CA ASP A 305 34.23 1.67 -2.56
C ASP A 305 34.58 0.19 -2.38
N VAL A 306 34.51 -0.34 -1.15
CA VAL A 306 34.64 -1.77 -0.89
C VAL A 306 33.49 -2.56 -1.55
N PHE A 307 32.29 -2.03 -1.56
CA PHE A 307 31.15 -2.67 -2.25
C PHE A 307 31.37 -2.79 -3.76
N PHE A 308 31.89 -1.73 -4.39
CA PHE A 308 32.17 -1.71 -5.82
C PHE A 308 33.55 -2.27 -6.21
N ASP A 309 34.42 -2.56 -5.24
CA ASP A 309 35.73 -3.17 -5.47
C ASP A 309 35.55 -4.66 -5.73
N MET A 310 35.33 -4.99 -7.01
CA MET A 310 35.21 -6.39 -7.48
C MET A 310 36.63 -6.81 -7.91
N ASP A 311 37.24 -7.69 -7.11
CA ASP A 311 38.52 -8.30 -7.55
C ASP A 311 38.28 -9.23 -8.74
N ASP A 312 39.33 -9.55 -9.48
CA ASP A 312 39.27 -10.35 -10.74
C ASP A 312 38.68 -11.75 -10.58
N ARG A 313 38.23 -12.15 -9.40
CA ARG A 313 37.78 -13.50 -9.03
C ARG A 313 36.28 -13.68 -8.79
N GLY A 314 35.49 -12.63 -8.74
CA GLY A 314 34.07 -12.79 -8.41
C GLY A 314 33.16 -11.69 -8.91
N TYR A 315 32.04 -12.09 -9.51
CA TYR A 315 30.97 -11.17 -9.93
C TYR A 315 29.97 -10.86 -8.81
N TYR A 316 30.00 -11.63 -7.71
CA TYR A 316 29.00 -11.56 -6.65
C TYR A 316 29.66 -11.48 -5.27
N LYS A 317 29.05 -10.71 -4.41
CA LYS A 317 29.31 -10.70 -2.98
C LYS A 317 28.11 -11.34 -2.28
N ILE A 318 28.36 -12.09 -1.23
CA ILE A 318 27.33 -12.69 -0.39
C ILE A 318 27.46 -12.08 0.99
N ILE A 319 26.39 -11.49 1.50
CA ILE A 319 26.28 -11.21 2.91
C ILE A 319 25.52 -12.39 3.54
N ASN A 320 26.22 -13.14 4.35
CA ASN A 320 25.62 -14.08 5.28
C ASN A 320 25.85 -13.52 6.68
N GLU A 321 24.79 -13.25 7.41
CA GLU A 321 24.91 -12.78 8.78
C GLU A 321 25.39 -13.94 9.66
N SER A 322 26.71 -14.07 9.82
CA SER A 322 27.33 -14.95 10.79
C SER A 322 28.12 -14.19 11.86
N ASP A 323 27.84 -12.91 12.04
CA ASP A 323 28.36 -12.17 13.16
C ASP A 323 27.54 -12.49 14.40
N TYR A 324 28.11 -13.31 15.28
CA TYR A 324 27.75 -13.37 16.69
C TYR A 324 28.05 -12.01 17.34
N LYS A 325 27.26 -11.00 17.04
CA LYS A 325 27.17 -9.83 17.89
C LYS A 325 26.29 -10.24 19.04
N ILE A 326 26.85 -10.37 20.24
CA ILE A 326 26.05 -10.30 21.45
C ILE A 326 25.32 -8.96 21.32
N PRO A 327 23.99 -8.94 21.20
CA PRO A 327 23.25 -7.71 20.93
C PRO A 327 23.12 -6.93 22.26
N ILE A 328 24.27 -6.50 22.80
CA ILE A 328 24.33 -5.78 24.09
C ILE A 328 23.39 -4.58 24.03
N LYS A 329 23.39 -3.87 22.91
CA LYS A 329 22.48 -2.73 22.71
C LYS A 329 21.01 -3.14 22.58
N GLN A 330 20.73 -4.30 22.01
CA GLN A 330 19.37 -4.86 21.97
C GLN A 330 18.94 -5.38 23.33
N ILE A 331 19.88 -5.98 24.10
CA ILE A 331 19.64 -6.41 25.48
C ILE A 331 19.48 -5.18 26.41
N GLU A 332 20.30 -4.16 26.25
CA GLU A 332 20.13 -2.86 26.94
C GLU A 332 18.78 -2.23 26.58
N ASN A 333 18.43 -2.20 25.30
CA ASN A 333 17.13 -1.71 24.85
C ASN A 333 15.97 -2.57 25.40
N ILE A 334 16.12 -3.91 25.47
CA ILE A 334 15.10 -4.79 26.06
C ILE A 334 14.97 -4.51 27.55
N CYS A 335 16.07 -4.38 28.29
CA CYS A 335 16.03 -4.04 29.71
C CYS A 335 15.50 -2.62 29.96
N GLU A 336 15.88 -1.66 29.14
CA GLU A 336 15.28 -0.31 29.16
C GLU A 336 13.80 -0.36 28.82
N TYR A 337 13.39 -1.16 27.84
CA TYR A 337 11.99 -1.35 27.47
C TYR A 337 11.18 -2.03 28.58
N GLU A 338 11.71 -3.04 29.27
CA GLU A 338 11.02 -3.68 30.39
C GLU A 338 10.83 -2.73 31.56
N ILE A 339 11.87 -1.98 31.93
CA ILE A 339 11.79 -0.97 32.99
C ILE A 339 10.85 0.16 32.58
N PHE A 340 10.94 0.61 31.31
CA PHE A 340 10.05 1.61 30.75
C PHE A 340 8.62 1.09 30.62
N ALA A 341 8.41 -0.16 30.18
CA ALA A 341 7.07 -0.73 30.03
C ALA A 341 6.36 -0.87 31.37
N GLU A 342 7.08 -1.25 32.45
CA GLU A 342 6.50 -1.31 33.79
C GLU A 342 6.21 0.10 34.37
N ALA A 343 7.12 1.04 34.15
CA ALA A 343 6.91 2.43 34.54
C ALA A 343 5.82 3.09 33.67
N TYR A 344 5.78 2.78 32.39
CA TYR A 344 4.80 3.28 31.42
C TYR A 344 3.41 2.71 31.69
N LYS A 345 3.31 1.41 32.05
CA LYS A 345 2.06 0.79 32.49
C LYS A 345 1.46 1.50 33.70
N LYS A 346 2.28 1.89 34.66
CA LYS A 346 1.85 2.61 35.87
C LYS A 346 1.53 4.10 35.61
N LEU A 347 2.12 4.69 34.57
CA LEU A 347 1.94 6.12 34.24
C LEU A 347 0.85 6.36 33.18
N HIS A 348 0.48 5.37 32.40
CA HIS A 348 -0.38 5.50 31.22
C HIS A 348 -1.56 4.53 31.21
N GLU A 349 -2.03 4.06 32.38
CA GLU A 349 -3.41 3.59 32.47
C GLU A 349 -4.31 4.75 32.01
N LEU A 350 -4.91 4.58 30.83
CA LEU A 350 -5.90 5.55 30.35
C LEU A 350 -7.03 5.59 31.37
N SER A 351 -7.21 6.73 32.02
CA SER A 351 -8.41 6.92 32.84
C SER A 351 -9.63 6.77 31.93
N GLU A 352 -10.74 6.22 32.46
CA GLU A 352 -12.02 6.10 31.72
C GLU A 352 -12.44 7.40 31.04
N ASP A 353 -11.98 8.51 31.55
CA ASP A 353 -12.31 9.86 31.12
C ASP A 353 -11.22 10.55 30.28
N ASP A 354 -10.22 9.78 29.78
CA ASP A 354 -9.18 10.37 28.94
C ASP A 354 -9.80 11.14 27.76
N PRO A 355 -9.59 12.45 27.66
CA PRO A 355 -10.22 13.27 26.63
C PRO A 355 -9.81 12.86 25.21
N GLN A 356 -8.58 12.39 25.04
CA GLN A 356 -8.05 11.98 23.73
C GLN A 356 -8.64 10.64 23.29
N ALA A 357 -8.85 9.71 24.22
CA ALA A 357 -9.54 8.45 23.92
C ALA A 357 -11.01 8.70 23.53
N LYS A 358 -11.69 9.63 24.22
CA LYS A 358 -13.05 10.04 23.85
C LYS A 358 -13.10 10.71 22.48
N GLU A 359 -12.16 11.61 22.19
CA GLU A 359 -12.06 12.28 20.90
C GLU A 359 -11.81 11.29 19.76
N SER A 360 -10.88 10.36 19.95
CA SER A 360 -10.57 9.32 18.98
C SER A 360 -11.78 8.41 18.72
N ARG A 361 -12.47 7.94 19.75
CA ARG A 361 -13.69 7.14 19.62
C ARG A 361 -14.79 7.92 18.91
N GLN A 362 -14.94 9.19 19.20
CA GLN A 362 -15.89 10.08 18.51
C GLN A 362 -15.53 10.28 17.04
N LYS A 363 -14.24 10.40 16.72
CA LYS A 363 -13.76 10.52 15.34
C LYS A 363 -14.04 9.26 14.52
N VAL A 364 -13.85 8.08 15.10
CA VAL A 364 -14.08 6.79 14.42
C VAL A 364 -15.56 6.48 14.29
N PHE A 365 -16.33 6.61 15.37
CA PHE A 365 -17.70 6.10 15.45
C PHE A 365 -18.79 7.20 15.49
N GLY A 366 -18.41 8.48 15.66
CA GLY A 366 -19.37 9.55 15.86
C GLY A 366 -20.37 9.73 14.73
N GLU A 367 -19.95 9.58 13.49
CA GLU A 367 -20.86 9.65 12.33
C GLU A 367 -21.83 8.45 12.29
N LEU A 368 -21.31 7.24 12.58
CA LEU A 368 -22.14 6.03 12.66
C LEU A 368 -23.14 6.11 13.81
N ASP A 369 -22.71 6.61 14.96
CA ASP A 369 -23.56 6.81 16.13
C ASP A 369 -24.68 7.81 15.83
N ALA A 370 -24.34 8.97 15.28
CA ALA A 370 -25.31 9.98 14.86
C ALA A 370 -26.28 9.43 13.79
N PHE A 371 -25.77 8.62 12.87
CA PHE A 371 -26.61 7.96 11.87
C PHE A 371 -27.56 6.94 12.49
N LEU A 372 -27.08 6.04 13.36
CA LEU A 372 -27.89 4.98 13.96
C LEU A 372 -28.85 5.51 15.05
N SER A 373 -28.49 6.56 15.77
CA SER A 373 -29.33 7.20 16.79
C SER A 373 -30.34 8.21 16.24
N GLY A 374 -30.17 8.69 15.01
CA GLY A 374 -31.05 9.68 14.38
C GLY A 374 -32.46 9.16 14.15
N GLN A 375 -33.42 10.05 13.89
CA GLN A 375 -34.82 9.71 13.64
C GLN A 375 -35.06 9.37 12.17
N PRO A 376 -36.11 8.58 11.87
CA PRO A 376 -36.57 8.38 10.51
C PRO A 376 -36.85 9.72 9.81
N GLY A 377 -36.31 9.89 8.61
CA GLY A 377 -36.47 11.13 7.84
C GLY A 377 -35.42 12.23 8.11
N ASP A 378 -34.48 12.00 9.03
CA ASP A 378 -33.34 12.88 9.21
C ASP A 378 -32.37 12.82 8.01
N GLU A 379 -31.66 13.92 7.77
CA GLU A 379 -30.63 13.98 6.75
C GLU A 379 -29.47 13.02 7.11
N ILE A 380 -29.08 12.17 6.17
CA ILE A 380 -27.98 11.22 6.37
C ILE A 380 -26.66 11.96 6.19
N LYS A 381 -25.88 12.03 7.28
CA LYS A 381 -24.55 12.64 7.32
C LYS A 381 -23.51 11.55 7.56
N LEU A 382 -23.03 10.94 6.50
CA LEU A 382 -21.92 9.99 6.53
C LEU A 382 -20.86 10.52 5.56
N SER A 383 -19.63 10.73 6.04
CA SER A 383 -18.50 11.26 5.25
C SER A 383 -17.89 10.18 4.36
N VAL A 384 -18.69 9.53 3.53
CA VAL A 384 -18.21 8.50 2.60
C VAL A 384 -18.36 8.97 1.17
N ASN A 385 -17.28 8.92 0.42
CA ASN A 385 -17.28 9.18 -1.02
C ASN A 385 -18.27 8.24 -1.73
N GLY A 386 -19.32 8.79 -2.29
CA GLY A 386 -20.32 8.04 -3.05
C GLY A 386 -21.71 7.93 -2.43
N ILE A 387 -21.92 8.30 -1.15
CA ILE A 387 -23.26 8.56 -0.63
C ILE A 387 -23.74 9.86 -1.29
N ILE A 388 -24.59 9.73 -2.30
CA ILE A 388 -25.25 10.88 -2.91
C ILE A 388 -26.33 11.30 -1.90
N PRO A 389 -26.15 12.42 -1.17
CA PRO A 389 -27.23 12.93 -0.34
C PRO A 389 -28.44 13.16 -1.23
N ILE A 390 -29.63 12.81 -0.74
CA ILE A 390 -30.91 13.09 -1.44
C ILE A 390 -31.13 14.61 -1.67
N LYS A 391 -30.20 15.47 -1.27
CA LYS A 391 -30.13 16.90 -1.60
C LYS A 391 -30.30 17.26 -3.07
N GLN A 392 -30.20 16.29 -3.98
CA GLN A 392 -30.40 16.52 -5.41
C GLN A 392 -31.88 16.50 -5.85
N PHE A 393 -32.83 16.29 -4.95
CA PHE A 393 -34.21 16.64 -5.25
C PHE A 393 -34.33 18.17 -5.10
N GLU A 394 -33.96 18.92 -6.14
CA GLU A 394 -34.30 20.34 -6.22
C GLU A 394 -35.80 20.50 -5.95
N LYS A 395 -36.17 21.41 -5.04
CA LYS A 395 -37.59 21.73 -4.81
C LYS A 395 -38.20 22.07 -6.17
N PRO A 396 -39.07 21.22 -6.72
CA PRO A 396 -39.64 21.50 -8.03
C PRO A 396 -40.48 22.77 -7.91
N VAL A 397 -40.27 23.68 -8.82
CA VAL A 397 -41.09 24.89 -8.90
C VAL A 397 -42.54 24.44 -9.12
N TYR A 398 -43.48 24.97 -8.39
CA TYR A 398 -44.93 24.64 -8.35
C TYR A 398 -45.54 24.33 -9.75
N LYS A 399 -45.12 25.04 -10.79
CA LYS A 399 -45.58 24.78 -12.17
C LYS A 399 -45.07 23.45 -12.76
N MET A 400 -43.96 22.92 -12.30
CA MET A 400 -43.45 21.63 -12.75
C MET A 400 -44.12 20.46 -12.08
N ILE A 401 -44.49 20.56 -10.78
CA ILE A 401 -45.23 19.51 -10.06
C ILE A 401 -46.59 19.26 -10.73
N LYS A 402 -47.28 20.33 -11.09
CA LYS A 402 -48.64 20.23 -11.70
C LYS A 402 -48.61 19.62 -13.11
N LYS A 403 -47.51 19.80 -13.84
CA LYS A 403 -47.33 19.34 -15.23
C LYS A 403 -46.69 17.97 -15.35
N ASN A 404 -46.01 17.47 -14.28
CA ASN A 404 -45.15 16.31 -14.43
C ASN A 404 -45.10 15.44 -13.13
N GLN A 405 -46.29 15.16 -12.51
CA GLN A 405 -46.39 14.31 -11.34
C GLN A 405 -45.85 12.89 -11.60
N ASP A 406 -46.03 12.36 -12.79
CA ASP A 406 -45.57 11.04 -13.17
C ASP A 406 -44.05 11.04 -13.40
N GLY A 407 -43.48 12.11 -13.93
CA GLY A 407 -42.03 12.25 -14.10
C GLY A 407 -41.26 12.38 -12.78
N LEU A 408 -41.83 13.05 -11.77
CA LEU A 408 -41.26 13.10 -10.42
C LEU A 408 -41.24 11.71 -9.78
N ARG A 409 -42.37 10.99 -9.88
CA ARG A 409 -42.58 9.61 -9.41
C ARG A 409 -41.58 8.65 -10.04
N GLU A 410 -41.41 8.72 -11.34
CA GLU A 410 -40.50 7.88 -12.11
C GLU A 410 -39.04 8.20 -11.80
N ASN A 411 -38.70 9.47 -11.59
CA ASN A 411 -37.35 9.90 -11.22
C ASN A 411 -36.97 9.44 -9.80
N MET A 412 -37.88 9.58 -8.82
CA MET A 412 -37.66 9.09 -7.45
C MET A 412 -37.50 7.57 -7.45
N GLY A 413 -38.36 6.84 -8.18
CA GLY A 413 -38.27 5.38 -8.31
C GLY A 413 -36.95 4.94 -8.95
N ARG A 414 -36.50 5.60 -10.01
CA ARG A 414 -35.20 5.30 -10.66
C ARG A 414 -34.02 5.57 -9.75
N GLN A 415 -34.03 6.68 -9.00
CA GLN A 415 -32.94 6.98 -8.06
C GLN A 415 -32.87 5.98 -6.91
N LEU A 416 -34.00 5.57 -6.35
CA LEU A 416 -34.05 4.55 -5.30
C LEU A 416 -33.61 3.17 -5.81
N THR A 417 -34.00 2.79 -7.03
CA THR A 417 -33.53 1.54 -7.65
C THR A 417 -32.04 1.59 -7.91
N SER A 418 -31.54 2.66 -8.52
CA SER A 418 -30.09 2.86 -8.73
C SER A 418 -29.31 2.87 -7.42
N MET A 419 -29.89 3.36 -6.33
CA MET A 419 -29.28 3.34 -5.02
C MET A 419 -29.17 1.92 -4.47
N LYS A 420 -30.23 1.10 -4.62
CA LYS A 420 -30.24 -0.30 -4.17
C LYS A 420 -29.06 -1.07 -4.75
N ASP A 421 -28.78 -0.91 -6.03
CA ASP A 421 -27.67 -1.59 -6.71
C ASP A 421 -26.28 -1.12 -6.21
N ARG A 422 -26.22 0.10 -5.67
CA ARG A 422 -24.98 0.71 -5.18
C ARG A 422 -24.70 0.49 -3.70
N ILE A 423 -25.71 0.06 -2.92
CA ILE A 423 -25.56 -0.14 -1.47
C ILE A 423 -24.40 -1.05 -1.09
N PRO A 424 -24.19 -2.22 -1.72
CA PRO A 424 -23.06 -3.07 -1.36
C PRO A 424 -21.71 -2.37 -1.50
N ILE A 425 -21.54 -1.56 -2.55
CA ILE A 425 -20.32 -0.77 -2.79
C ILE A 425 -20.18 0.34 -1.74
N MET A 426 -21.29 1.01 -1.42
CA MET A 426 -21.32 2.08 -0.42
C MET A 426 -20.95 1.56 0.97
N ILE A 427 -21.51 0.42 1.37
CA ILE A 427 -21.20 -0.20 2.67
C ILE A 427 -19.75 -0.67 2.73
N LYS A 428 -19.24 -1.24 1.64
CA LYS A 428 -17.81 -1.61 1.55
C LYS A 428 -16.91 -0.37 1.70
N SER A 429 -17.25 0.72 1.03
CA SER A 429 -16.51 1.99 1.14
C SER A 429 -16.59 2.57 2.56
N LEU A 430 -17.76 2.56 3.19
CA LEU A 430 -17.97 2.98 4.57
C LEU A 430 -17.15 2.13 5.54
N LYS A 431 -17.19 0.82 5.39
CA LYS A 431 -16.40 -0.10 6.21
C LYS A 431 -14.91 0.18 6.09
N ASN A 432 -14.41 0.33 4.88
CA ASN A 432 -13.00 0.64 4.66
C ASN A 432 -12.62 1.98 5.30
N HIS A 433 -13.43 3.01 5.12
CA HIS A 433 -13.19 4.32 5.74
C HIS A 433 -13.13 4.24 7.27
N VAL A 434 -14.03 3.48 7.89
CA VAL A 434 -14.01 3.26 9.35
C VAL A 434 -12.76 2.49 9.77
N LEU A 435 -12.39 1.43 9.02
CA LEU A 435 -11.18 0.64 9.31
C LEU A 435 -9.91 1.46 9.14
N ASP A 436 -9.82 2.30 8.12
CA ASP A 436 -8.66 3.17 7.85
C ASP A 436 -8.52 4.23 8.95
N THR A 437 -9.64 4.90 9.30
CA THR A 437 -9.67 5.88 10.41
C THR A 437 -9.28 5.22 11.73
N LEU A 438 -9.81 4.05 12.00
CA LEU A 438 -9.53 3.26 13.20
C LEU A 438 -8.05 2.85 13.25
N ASN A 439 -7.49 2.37 12.13
CA ASN A 439 -6.07 2.02 12.08
C ASN A 439 -5.18 3.25 12.34
N ALA A 440 -5.48 4.39 11.73
CA ALA A 440 -4.74 5.63 11.94
C ALA A 440 -4.79 6.10 13.42
N GLU A 441 -5.96 6.02 14.06
CA GLU A 441 -6.10 6.38 15.48
C GLU A 441 -5.32 5.41 16.39
N LEU A 442 -5.39 4.10 16.13
CA LEU A 442 -4.63 3.12 16.90
C LEU A 442 -3.11 3.29 16.71
N GLU A 443 -2.65 3.61 15.51
CA GLU A 443 -1.24 3.92 15.24
C GLU A 443 -0.80 5.20 15.96
N TRP A 444 -1.64 6.22 15.96
CA TRP A 444 -1.36 7.45 16.72
C TRP A 444 -1.21 7.15 18.22
N PHE A 445 -2.12 6.35 18.82
CA PHE A 445 -2.03 5.95 20.23
C PHE A 445 -0.78 5.12 20.48
N MET A 446 -0.42 4.20 19.56
CA MET A 446 0.80 3.40 19.65
C MET A 446 2.04 4.29 19.73
N GLN A 447 2.13 5.30 18.87
CA GLN A 447 3.28 6.20 18.80
C GLN A 447 3.35 7.18 19.98
N LYS A 448 2.21 7.66 20.46
CA LYS A 448 2.17 8.73 21.48
C LYS A 448 2.06 8.22 22.90
N LYS A 449 1.34 7.14 23.12
CA LYS A 449 1.01 6.61 24.45
C LYS A 449 1.43 5.15 24.64
N GLY A 450 1.82 4.48 23.56
CA GLY A 450 2.31 3.11 23.59
C GLY A 450 1.23 2.04 23.55
N PRO A 451 1.66 0.77 23.54
CA PRO A 451 0.79 -0.36 23.26
C PRO A 451 -0.29 -0.62 24.31
N TYR A 452 -0.04 -0.29 25.57
CA TYR A 452 -1.05 -0.44 26.63
C TYR A 452 -2.24 0.49 26.41
N ALA A 453 -1.98 1.74 26.01
CA ALA A 453 -3.04 2.67 25.68
C ALA A 453 -3.86 2.20 24.48
N VAL A 454 -3.24 1.50 23.52
CA VAL A 454 -3.94 0.87 22.39
C VAL A 454 -4.84 -0.25 22.87
N MET A 455 -4.37 -1.12 23.78
CA MET A 455 -5.19 -2.19 24.33
C MET A 455 -6.37 -1.66 25.14
N ASP A 456 -6.15 -0.60 25.94
CA ASP A 456 -7.21 0.04 26.72
C ASP A 456 -8.26 0.71 25.84
N ILE A 457 -7.85 1.42 24.79
CA ILE A 457 -8.81 2.08 23.88
C ILE A 457 -9.58 1.05 23.03
N ILE A 458 -8.96 -0.08 22.66
CA ILE A 458 -9.65 -1.21 22.04
C ILE A 458 -10.69 -1.80 22.98
N GLY A 459 -10.39 -1.86 24.27
CA GLY A 459 -11.27 -2.41 25.30
C GLY A 459 -11.04 -3.88 25.57
N CYS A 460 -9.85 -4.42 25.22
CA CYS A 460 -9.48 -5.80 25.52
C CYS A 460 -9.02 -6.00 26.99
N GLY A 461 -9.09 -4.97 27.83
CA GLY A 461 -8.65 -4.99 29.22
C GLY A 461 -7.17 -5.34 29.37
N GLY A 462 -6.36 -4.54 30.08
CA GLY A 462 -4.98 -4.92 30.38
C GLY A 462 -4.92 -6.32 31.00
N ILE A 463 -3.82 -7.04 30.82
CA ILE A 463 -3.57 -8.38 31.34
C ILE A 463 -4.03 -8.45 32.81
N GLY A 464 -5.20 -9.07 33.07
CA GLY A 464 -5.76 -9.27 34.41
C GLY A 464 -7.03 -8.48 34.77
N SER A 465 -7.63 -7.68 33.88
CA SER A 465 -8.90 -7.00 34.17
C SER A 465 -10.12 -7.85 33.77
N SER A 466 -11.05 -7.99 34.70
CA SER A 466 -12.32 -8.73 34.50
C SER A 466 -13.44 -7.87 33.87
N GLU A 467 -13.16 -6.64 33.48
CA GLU A 467 -14.18 -5.69 33.00
C GLU A 467 -14.26 -5.68 31.47
N LYS A 468 -15.36 -6.26 30.95
CA LYS A 468 -15.58 -6.56 29.53
C LYS A 468 -16.18 -5.45 28.67
N ASP A 469 -16.58 -4.31 29.23
CA ASP A 469 -17.50 -3.40 28.54
C ASP A 469 -16.96 -1.98 28.30
N ARG A 470 -15.65 -1.83 28.08
CA ARG A 470 -15.01 -0.52 27.90
C ARG A 470 -14.31 -0.46 26.53
N GLY A 471 -14.18 0.74 25.96
CA GLY A 471 -13.42 0.98 24.75
C GLY A 471 -14.19 0.86 23.44
N MET A 472 -13.45 0.74 22.34
CA MET A 472 -14.00 0.69 20.98
C MET A 472 -14.86 -0.55 20.72
N ILE A 473 -14.55 -1.70 21.34
CA ILE A 473 -15.38 -2.92 21.21
C ILE A 473 -16.77 -2.69 21.83
N ALA A 474 -16.84 -2.04 22.99
CA ALA A 474 -18.13 -1.69 23.61
C ALA A 474 -18.93 -0.70 22.74
N ASP A 475 -18.27 0.25 22.08
CA ASP A 475 -18.95 1.14 21.14
C ASP A 475 -19.55 0.38 19.96
N ILE A 476 -18.82 -0.59 19.41
CA ILE A 476 -19.31 -1.43 18.31
C ILE A 476 -20.48 -2.28 18.77
N ASP A 477 -20.40 -2.89 19.96
CA ASP A 477 -21.49 -3.69 20.51
C ASP A 477 -22.74 -2.84 20.74
N ARG A 478 -22.58 -1.60 21.23
CA ARG A 478 -23.67 -0.63 21.36
C ARG A 478 -24.26 -0.26 20.00
N LEU A 479 -23.43 0.08 19.01
CA LEU A 479 -23.87 0.42 17.65
C LEU A 479 -24.56 -0.76 16.96
N SER A 480 -24.01 -1.97 17.12
CA SER A 480 -24.63 -3.21 16.66
C SER A 480 -25.99 -3.45 17.35
N GLY A 481 -26.08 -3.13 18.64
CA GLY A 481 -27.34 -3.16 19.39
C GLY A 481 -28.38 -2.17 18.85
N LEU A 482 -27.98 -0.95 18.55
CA LEU A 482 -28.84 0.05 17.91
C LEU A 482 -29.33 -0.43 16.53
N MET A 483 -28.44 -1.01 15.74
CA MET A 483 -28.78 -1.57 14.44
C MET A 483 -29.80 -2.71 14.55
N LYS A 484 -29.64 -3.60 15.54
CA LYS A 484 -30.58 -4.74 15.78
C LYS A 484 -31.94 -4.29 16.31
N GLN A 485 -32.02 -3.18 17.04
CA GLN A 485 -33.30 -2.61 17.49
C GLN A 485 -34.11 -2.03 16.34
N TYR A 486 -33.41 -1.72 15.25
CA TYR A 486 -34.03 -1.23 14.04
C TYR A 486 -34.77 -2.38 13.36
N GLN A 487 -36.10 -2.45 13.55
CA GLN A 487 -36.93 -3.38 12.80
C GLN A 487 -37.10 -2.82 11.38
N PRO A 488 -36.67 -3.55 10.33
CA PRO A 488 -37.02 -3.15 8.98
C PRO A 488 -38.55 -3.08 8.95
N THR A 489 -39.08 -1.87 8.80
CA THR A 489 -40.51 -1.70 8.54
C THR A 489 -40.73 -2.30 7.16
N GLY A 490 -41.02 -3.60 7.15
CA GLY A 490 -41.12 -4.45 5.99
C GLY A 490 -41.79 -3.77 4.82
N GLU A 491 -41.17 -3.99 3.67
CA GLU A 491 -41.67 -3.70 2.34
C GLU A 491 -41.34 -2.33 1.77
N TYR A 492 -40.22 -2.32 1.05
CA TYR A 492 -39.89 -1.35 -0.02
C TYR A 492 -41.16 -0.98 -0.83
N SER A 493 -41.99 -1.96 -1.17
CA SER A 493 -43.29 -1.79 -1.83
C SER A 493 -44.26 -0.89 -1.06
N ARG A 494 -44.29 -0.98 0.26
CA ARG A 494 -45.22 -0.22 1.12
C ARG A 494 -44.85 1.24 1.24
N ILE A 495 -43.56 1.54 1.32
CA ILE A 495 -43.05 2.93 1.35
C ILE A 495 -43.22 3.59 -0.02
N ILE A 496 -42.94 2.87 -1.11
CA ILE A 496 -43.21 3.35 -2.47
C ILE A 496 -44.71 3.55 -2.68
N GLU A 497 -45.57 2.72 -2.11
CA GLU A 497 -47.01 2.90 -2.16
C GLU A 497 -47.47 4.09 -1.32
N SER A 498 -46.91 4.29 -0.12
CA SER A 498 -47.19 5.49 0.69
C SER A 498 -46.77 6.77 -0.02
N ILE A 499 -45.63 6.78 -0.69
CA ILE A 499 -45.18 7.91 -1.54
C ILE A 499 -46.16 8.10 -2.71
N LYS A 500 -46.61 7.04 -3.35
CA LYS A 500 -47.67 7.10 -4.39
C LYS A 500 -48.95 7.69 -3.87
N ASP A 501 -49.39 7.30 -2.67
CA ASP A 501 -50.63 7.79 -2.05
C ASP A 501 -50.53 9.26 -1.63
N ILE A 502 -49.39 9.67 -1.10
CA ILE A 502 -49.10 11.08 -0.78
C ILE A 502 -49.18 11.94 -2.04
N VAL A 503 -48.61 11.48 -3.14
CA VAL A 503 -48.61 12.20 -4.43
C VAL A 503 -49.99 12.13 -5.13
N ALA A 504 -50.79 11.10 -4.89
CA ALA A 504 -52.08 10.89 -5.54
C ALA A 504 -53.25 11.65 -4.88
N LYS A 505 -53.13 12.13 -3.64
CA LYS A 505 -54.20 12.89 -2.97
C LYS A 505 -54.48 14.20 -3.70
N ARG A 506 -55.63 14.27 -4.37
CA ARG A 506 -56.13 15.47 -5.06
C ARG A 506 -56.71 16.46 -4.05
N PHE A 507 -56.41 17.74 -4.24
CA PHE A 507 -56.80 18.81 -3.33
C PHE A 507 -57.92 19.70 -3.89
N PHE A 508 -58.89 19.95 -3.02
CA PHE A 508 -59.83 21.06 -3.16
C PHE A 508 -59.52 22.08 -2.05
N THR A 509 -58.61 23.02 -2.31
CA THR A 509 -58.30 24.11 -1.36
C THR A 509 -57.86 25.39 -2.08
N PHE A 510 -57.99 26.53 -1.39
CA PHE A 510 -57.67 27.89 -1.88
C PHE A 510 -56.19 28.02 -2.28
N PRO A 511 -55.86 28.96 -3.21
CA PRO A 511 -54.51 29.05 -3.83
C PRO A 511 -53.32 29.25 -2.86
N SER A 512 -53.49 29.95 -1.74
CA SER A 512 -52.43 30.16 -0.73
C SER A 512 -52.21 28.94 0.17
N ALA A 513 -53.31 28.35 0.64
CA ALA A 513 -53.28 27.12 1.40
C ALA A 513 -52.79 25.92 0.58
N LYS A 514 -53.03 25.97 -0.74
CA LYS A 514 -52.57 24.96 -1.68
C LYS A 514 -51.04 24.90 -1.81
N ARG A 515 -50.37 26.06 -1.74
CA ARG A 515 -48.91 26.15 -1.82
C ARG A 515 -48.21 25.62 -0.57
N GLU A 516 -48.76 25.90 0.62
CA GLU A 516 -48.26 25.37 1.89
C GLU A 516 -48.44 23.86 1.98
N THR A 517 -49.60 23.37 1.56
CA THR A 517 -49.95 21.94 1.56
C THR A 517 -49.07 21.16 0.58
N GLU A 518 -48.80 21.70 -0.63
CA GLU A 518 -47.92 21.06 -1.61
C GLU A 518 -46.46 21.01 -1.15
N ASN A 519 -45.95 22.05 -0.50
CA ASN A 519 -44.63 22.04 0.14
C ASN A 519 -44.56 20.99 1.27
N GLY A 520 -45.60 20.89 2.10
CA GLY A 520 -45.72 19.87 3.15
C GLY A 520 -45.68 18.44 2.60
N TYR A 521 -46.32 18.18 1.46
CA TYR A 521 -46.28 16.87 0.79
C TYR A 521 -44.93 16.56 0.18
N TYR A 522 -44.29 17.54 -0.41
CA TYR A 522 -42.93 17.39 -0.92
C TYR A 522 -41.95 17.05 0.20
N ASP A 523 -42.03 17.78 1.32
CA ASP A 523 -41.20 17.54 2.50
C ASP A 523 -41.51 16.16 3.14
N ALA A 524 -42.77 15.71 3.12
CA ALA A 524 -43.14 14.34 3.54
C ALA A 524 -42.55 13.28 2.61
N CYS A 525 -42.63 13.46 1.29
CA CYS A 525 -41.99 12.54 0.33
C CYS A 525 -40.48 12.47 0.52
N ILE A 526 -39.80 13.59 0.80
CA ILE A 526 -38.39 13.60 1.09
C ILE A 526 -38.10 12.82 2.38
N LYS A 527 -38.86 13.03 3.43
CA LYS A 527 -38.72 12.29 4.68
C LYS A 527 -38.86 10.78 4.49
N GLU A 528 -39.84 10.35 3.72
CA GLU A 528 -40.03 8.92 3.39
C GLU A 528 -38.85 8.37 2.56
N CYS A 529 -38.34 9.14 1.60
CA CYS A 529 -37.17 8.74 0.84
C CYS A 529 -35.91 8.64 1.73
N LEU A 530 -35.70 9.58 2.66
CA LEU A 530 -34.61 9.54 3.62
C LEU A 530 -34.74 8.35 4.57
N THR A 531 -35.96 8.07 5.04
CA THR A 531 -36.23 6.89 5.86
C THR A 531 -35.88 5.61 5.12
N LEU A 532 -36.31 5.48 3.87
CA LEU A 532 -36.04 4.31 3.04
C LEU A 532 -34.52 4.15 2.80
N GLN A 533 -33.83 5.24 2.45
CA GLN A 533 -32.39 5.25 2.26
C GLN A 533 -31.65 4.78 3.52
N ARG A 534 -32.08 5.27 4.69
CA ARG A 534 -31.54 4.84 5.96
C ARG A 534 -31.75 3.35 6.21
N ASN A 535 -32.97 2.84 5.97
CA ASN A 535 -33.30 1.42 6.14
C ASN A 535 -32.41 0.55 5.26
N MET A 536 -32.28 0.90 3.99
CA MET A 536 -31.45 0.17 3.04
C MET A 536 -29.97 0.15 3.45
N LEU A 537 -29.44 1.26 4.01
CA LEU A 537 -28.06 1.31 4.52
C LEU A 537 -27.90 0.42 5.75
N ILE A 538 -28.85 0.44 6.69
CA ILE A 538 -28.82 -0.41 7.89
C ILE A 538 -28.89 -1.89 7.53
N GLU A 539 -29.80 -2.27 6.63
CA GLU A 539 -29.88 -3.63 6.09
C GLU A 539 -28.57 -4.04 5.42
N GLY A 540 -27.99 -3.18 4.57
CA GLY A 540 -26.71 -3.44 3.92
C GLY A 540 -25.55 -3.58 4.90
N MET A 541 -25.52 -2.81 5.99
CA MET A 541 -24.51 -2.97 7.06
C MET A 541 -24.66 -4.33 7.75
N SER A 542 -25.90 -4.77 7.98
CA SER A 542 -26.19 -6.08 8.57
C SER A 542 -25.82 -7.22 7.63
N ASP A 543 -26.22 -7.13 6.36
CA ASP A 543 -25.97 -8.17 5.35
C ASP A 543 -24.47 -8.40 5.09
N GLN A 544 -23.67 -7.33 5.19
CA GLN A 544 -22.22 -7.41 5.02
C GLN A 544 -21.45 -7.64 6.33
N ASP A 545 -22.13 -7.91 7.44
CA ASP A 545 -21.52 -8.10 8.77
C ASP A 545 -20.47 -7.02 9.12
N MET A 546 -20.79 -5.76 8.81
CA MET A 546 -19.85 -4.64 8.93
C MET A 546 -19.25 -4.53 10.34
N PHE A 547 -20.07 -4.62 11.38
CA PHE A 547 -19.59 -4.53 12.75
C PHE A 547 -18.80 -5.77 13.20
N GLY A 548 -19.15 -6.95 12.69
CA GLY A 548 -18.38 -8.16 12.91
C GLY A 548 -16.98 -8.08 12.31
N ASP A 549 -16.83 -7.51 11.11
CA ASP A 549 -15.54 -7.28 10.48
C ASP A 549 -14.68 -6.31 11.28
N ILE A 550 -15.26 -5.19 11.75
CA ILE A 550 -14.54 -4.19 12.56
C ILE A 550 -14.12 -4.82 13.90
N THR A 551 -14.99 -5.61 14.54
CA THR A 551 -14.63 -6.32 15.78
C THR A 551 -13.50 -7.31 15.55
N ARG A 552 -13.53 -8.08 14.45
CA ARG A 552 -12.45 -9.01 14.09
C ARG A 552 -11.12 -8.27 13.88
N PHE A 553 -11.15 -7.12 13.22
CA PHE A 553 -9.97 -6.29 13.04
C PHE A 553 -9.38 -5.83 14.39
N LEU A 554 -10.20 -5.31 15.30
CA LEU A 554 -9.75 -4.86 16.62
C LEU A 554 -9.16 -5.99 17.45
N ARG A 555 -9.83 -7.16 17.47
CA ARG A 555 -9.34 -8.34 18.19
C ARG A 555 -8.02 -8.83 17.63
N ALA A 556 -7.88 -8.91 16.30
CA ALA A 556 -6.62 -9.30 15.67
C ALA A 556 -5.46 -8.33 16.00
N LYS A 557 -5.76 -7.02 16.12
CA LYS A 557 -4.76 -6.03 16.56
C LYS A 557 -4.37 -6.24 18.02
N ALA A 558 -5.34 -6.51 18.91
CA ALA A 558 -5.08 -6.80 20.32
C ALA A 558 -4.29 -8.11 20.50
N GLU A 559 -4.71 -9.20 19.84
CA GLU A 559 -4.00 -10.49 19.86
C GLU A 559 -2.55 -10.34 19.40
N ARG A 560 -2.30 -9.57 18.34
CA ARG A 560 -0.94 -9.31 17.86
C ARG A 560 -0.10 -8.54 18.87
N LEU A 561 -0.70 -7.63 19.63
CA LEU A 561 -0.01 -6.92 20.71
C LEU A 561 0.29 -7.88 21.87
N GLU A 562 -0.65 -8.76 22.24
CA GLU A 562 -0.45 -9.78 23.26
C GLU A 562 0.64 -10.77 22.85
N GLU A 563 0.67 -11.22 21.60
CA GLU A 563 1.73 -12.09 21.07
C GLU A 563 3.11 -11.42 21.13
N LEU A 564 3.20 -10.14 20.76
CA LEU A 564 4.43 -9.37 20.89
C LEU A 564 4.88 -9.29 22.35
N TYR A 565 3.96 -9.10 23.29
CA TYR A 565 4.27 -9.12 24.72
C TYR A 565 4.73 -10.49 25.20
N ALA A 566 4.06 -11.57 24.76
CA ALA A 566 4.44 -12.93 25.13
C ALA A 566 5.81 -13.35 24.59
N GLN A 567 6.30 -12.71 23.54
CA GLN A 567 7.65 -12.92 23.00
C GLN A 567 8.73 -12.17 23.79
N PHE A 568 8.35 -11.14 24.56
CA PHE A 568 9.27 -10.36 25.40
C PHE A 568 9.29 -10.83 26.86
N ASN A 569 8.31 -11.64 27.29
CA ASN A 569 8.31 -12.34 28.58
C ASN A 569 8.81 -13.79 28.44
#